data_e894833fa490ed648501b121ccfbb6ed
#
_entry.id   e894833fa490ed648501b121ccfbb6ed
#
_cell.length_a   1.000
_cell.length_b   1.000
_cell.length_c   1.000
_cell.angle_alpha   90.00
_cell.angle_beta   90.00
_cell.angle_gamma   90.00
#
_symmetry.space_group_name_H-M   'P 1'
#
loop_
_entity.id
_entity.type
_entity.pdbx_description
1 polymer ?
#
loop_
_entity_poly.entity_id
_entity_poly.type
_entity_poly.pdbx_seq_one_letter_code
_entity_poly.pdbx_strand_id
1 'polypeptide(L)'
;MRRRLRFLTADQVIGMHHTLLEQFGGLAGGGSRGEAYQGVEAAVQAVRNSYYETVEELAAACAVYLVQGHVFLDGNKRAGAAAMLTFLEANAVSIRIPPEELATMMIDLQTRAEAGEAASRLIADIASVLVMHRQVRKRPDRRRV
;
A
#
# COMPACT_ATOMS: atom_id res chain seq x y z
N MET A 1 -12.73 -15.66 7.48
CA MET A 1 -12.22 -16.41 6.33
C MET A 1 -11.97 -15.48 5.17
N ARG A 2 -10.76 -15.45 4.70
CA ARG A 2 -10.39 -14.57 3.56
C ARG A 2 -11.07 -15.06 2.30
N ARG A 3 -11.70 -14.13 1.58
CA ARG A 3 -12.13 -14.38 0.20
C ARG A 3 -10.88 -14.60 -0.65
N ARG A 4 -11.05 -15.05 -1.89
CA ARG A 4 -9.98 -15.07 -2.87
C ARG A 4 -9.52 -13.64 -3.14
N LEU A 5 -8.50 -13.21 -2.42
CA LEU A 5 -7.91 -11.89 -2.56
C LEU A 5 -6.77 -11.93 -3.56
N ARG A 6 -6.62 -10.85 -4.29
CA ARG A 6 -5.50 -10.66 -5.20
C ARG A 6 -4.40 -9.93 -4.47
N PHE A 7 -3.37 -10.66 -4.11
CA PHE A 7 -2.18 -10.09 -3.47
C PHE A 7 -1.21 -9.58 -4.53
N LEU A 8 -0.47 -8.52 -4.18
CA LEU A 8 0.58 -7.99 -5.04
C LEU A 8 1.79 -8.93 -5.02
N THR A 9 2.51 -8.95 -6.14
CA THR A 9 3.81 -9.64 -6.25
C THR A 9 4.94 -8.63 -6.09
N ALA A 10 6.14 -9.13 -5.78
CA ALA A 10 7.32 -8.29 -5.72
C ALA A 10 7.58 -7.59 -7.07
N ASP A 11 7.41 -8.30 -8.17
CA ASP A 11 7.61 -7.72 -9.51
C ASP A 11 6.67 -6.55 -9.78
N GLN A 12 5.41 -6.66 -9.35
CA GLN A 12 4.44 -5.56 -9.49
C GLN A 12 4.87 -4.34 -8.70
N VAL A 13 5.29 -4.52 -7.46
CA VAL A 13 5.73 -3.40 -6.60
C VAL A 13 6.98 -2.75 -7.16
N ILE A 14 7.95 -3.53 -7.59
CA ILE A 14 9.18 -3.01 -8.20
C ILE A 14 8.86 -2.23 -9.48
N GLY A 15 7.96 -2.74 -10.30
CA GLY A 15 7.50 -2.04 -11.50
C GLY A 15 6.85 -0.70 -11.18
N MET A 16 6.02 -0.64 -10.15
CA MET A 16 5.41 0.61 -9.67
C MET A 16 6.47 1.62 -9.25
N HIS A 17 7.44 1.19 -8.46
CA HIS A 17 8.52 2.05 -7.98
C HIS A 17 9.34 2.59 -9.16
N HIS A 18 9.68 1.75 -10.13
CA HIS A 18 10.41 2.17 -11.33
C HIS A 18 9.64 3.24 -12.11
N THR A 19 8.35 3.03 -12.33
CA THR A 19 7.48 3.99 -13.00
C THR A 19 7.43 5.34 -12.25
N LEU A 20 7.35 5.29 -10.93
CA LEU A 20 7.32 6.51 -10.11
C LEU A 20 8.63 7.27 -10.17
N LEU A 21 9.78 6.58 -10.22
CA LEU A 21 11.08 7.24 -10.40
C LEU A 21 11.17 7.92 -11.76
N GLU A 22 10.65 7.33 -12.80
CA GLU A 22 10.61 7.93 -14.14
C GLU A 22 9.74 9.20 -14.16
N GLN A 23 8.59 9.19 -13.47
CA GLN A 23 7.65 10.30 -13.46
C GLN A 23 8.07 11.44 -12.54
N PHE A 24 8.60 11.13 -11.38
CA PHE A 24 8.85 12.12 -10.32
C PHE A 24 10.32 12.31 -9.99
N GLY A 25 11.21 11.54 -10.62
CA GLY A 25 12.63 11.55 -10.28
C GLY A 25 12.92 10.84 -8.96
N GLY A 26 14.16 10.84 -8.56
CA GLY A 26 14.65 10.19 -7.35
C GLY A 26 15.81 9.27 -7.67
N LEU A 27 16.38 8.67 -6.61
CA LEU A 27 17.51 7.78 -6.74
C LEU A 27 17.06 6.36 -6.99
N ALA A 28 17.52 5.77 -8.08
CA ALA A 28 17.33 4.36 -8.37
C ALA A 28 18.26 3.54 -7.50
N GLY A 29 17.77 2.40 -7.00
CA GLY A 29 18.58 1.47 -6.24
C GLY A 29 18.38 1.62 -4.73
N GLY A 30 19.43 1.45 -3.99
CA GLY A 30 19.42 1.30 -2.55
C GLY A 30 20.02 -0.04 -2.21
N GLY A 31 21.29 -0.23 -2.53
CA GLY A 31 21.95 -1.51 -2.49
C GLY A 31 21.87 -2.23 -3.83
N SER A 32 22.15 -3.51 -3.84
CA SER A 32 22.04 -4.30 -5.05
C SER A 32 20.59 -4.49 -5.46
N ARG A 33 20.36 -4.72 -6.74
CA ARG A 33 19.02 -5.04 -7.27
C ARG A 33 18.39 -6.23 -6.54
N GLY A 34 19.21 -7.21 -6.12
CA GLY A 34 18.76 -8.36 -5.35
C GLY A 34 18.30 -8.00 -3.96
N GLU A 35 18.95 -7.04 -3.29
CA GLU A 35 18.56 -6.59 -1.95
C GLU A 35 17.20 -5.88 -1.98
N ALA A 36 16.97 -5.00 -2.95
CA ALA A 36 15.70 -4.34 -3.12
C ALA A 36 14.59 -5.38 -3.38
N TYR A 37 14.83 -6.33 -4.25
CA TYR A 37 13.89 -7.40 -4.53
C TYR A 37 13.55 -8.21 -3.27
N GLN A 38 14.56 -8.61 -2.50
CA GLN A 38 14.36 -9.37 -1.27
C GLN A 38 13.55 -8.60 -0.25
N GLY A 39 13.80 -7.30 -0.11
CA GLY A 39 13.04 -6.44 0.79
C GLY A 39 11.58 -6.33 0.38
N VAL A 40 11.32 -6.15 -0.91
CA VAL A 40 9.95 -6.11 -1.43
C VAL A 40 9.26 -7.47 -1.26
N GLU A 41 9.96 -8.55 -1.58
CA GLU A 41 9.43 -9.92 -1.40
C GLU A 41 9.04 -10.17 0.05
N ALA A 42 9.89 -9.77 1.00
CA ALA A 42 9.60 -9.90 2.42
C ALA A 42 8.33 -9.11 2.80
N ALA A 43 8.18 -7.89 2.28
CA ALA A 43 7.00 -7.06 2.56
C ALA A 43 5.72 -7.69 2.00
N VAL A 44 5.72 -8.15 0.75
CA VAL A 44 4.53 -8.76 0.15
C VAL A 44 4.17 -10.09 0.83
N GLN A 45 5.17 -10.87 1.24
CA GLN A 45 4.91 -12.10 2.00
C GLN A 45 4.36 -11.81 3.39
N ALA A 46 4.82 -10.76 4.05
CA ALA A 46 4.30 -10.34 5.34
C ALA A 46 2.80 -10.00 5.25
N VAL A 47 2.36 -9.35 4.15
CA VAL A 47 0.93 -9.10 3.93
C VAL A 47 0.16 -10.42 3.78
N ARG A 48 0.66 -11.34 2.93
CA ARG A 48 0.02 -12.64 2.72
C ARG A 48 -0.12 -13.45 4.00
N ASN A 49 0.91 -13.42 4.83
CA ASN A 49 0.98 -14.25 6.03
C ASN A 49 0.39 -13.57 7.26
N SER A 50 -0.11 -12.34 7.11
CA SER A 50 -0.72 -11.60 8.22
C SER A 50 -2.09 -12.17 8.60
N TYR A 51 -2.55 -11.82 9.78
CA TYR A 51 -3.87 -12.20 10.26
C TYR A 51 -4.98 -11.21 9.87
N TYR A 52 -4.65 -10.18 9.10
CA TYR A 52 -5.63 -9.20 8.65
C TYR A 52 -6.60 -9.83 7.65
N GLU A 53 -7.88 -9.50 7.77
CA GLU A 53 -8.93 -10.11 6.97
C GLU A 53 -9.64 -9.14 6.04
N THR A 54 -9.70 -7.86 6.38
CA THR A 54 -10.37 -6.88 5.54
C THR A 54 -9.43 -6.37 4.44
N VAL A 55 -10.01 -5.99 3.32
CA VAL A 55 -9.25 -5.43 2.20
C VAL A 55 -8.52 -4.16 2.64
N GLU A 56 -9.18 -3.31 3.43
CA GLU A 56 -8.59 -2.07 3.93
C GLU A 56 -7.37 -2.34 4.83
N GLU A 57 -7.47 -3.32 5.73
CA GLU A 57 -6.35 -3.68 6.58
C GLU A 57 -5.17 -4.23 5.77
N LEU A 58 -5.45 -5.09 4.81
CA LEU A 58 -4.40 -5.66 3.94
C LEU A 58 -3.76 -4.60 3.04
N ALA A 59 -4.56 -3.67 2.54
CA ALA A 59 -4.03 -2.53 1.77
C ALA A 59 -3.13 -1.66 2.64
N ALA A 60 -3.57 -1.35 3.85
CA ALA A 60 -2.76 -0.59 4.81
C ALA A 60 -1.47 -1.32 5.14
N ALA A 61 -1.51 -2.65 5.29
CA ALA A 61 -0.32 -3.46 5.54
C ALA A 61 0.68 -3.36 4.38
N CYS A 62 0.22 -3.30 3.13
CA CYS A 62 1.12 -3.08 1.98
C CYS A 62 1.93 -1.79 2.16
N ALA A 63 1.26 -0.68 2.49
CA ALA A 63 1.92 0.59 2.69
C ALA A 63 2.88 0.54 3.88
N VAL A 64 2.44 0.03 5.01
CA VAL A 64 3.23 0.01 6.26
C VAL A 64 4.49 -0.82 6.11
N TYR A 65 4.38 -2.04 5.58
CA TYR A 65 5.54 -2.91 5.47
C TYR A 65 6.57 -2.41 4.45
N LEU A 66 6.13 -1.77 3.38
CA LEU A 66 7.05 -1.17 2.41
C LEU A 66 7.77 0.04 2.99
N VAL A 67 7.06 0.92 3.68
CA VAL A 67 7.66 2.11 4.29
C VAL A 67 8.57 1.72 5.45
N GLN A 68 8.12 0.86 6.36
CA GLN A 68 8.94 0.39 7.48
C GLN A 68 10.19 -0.34 7.02
N GLY A 69 10.10 -1.09 5.96
CA GLY A 69 11.19 -1.90 5.46
C GLY A 69 12.30 -1.12 4.79
N HIS A 70 12.08 0.16 4.47
CA HIS A 70 13.04 0.99 3.72
C HIS A 70 13.62 0.22 2.53
N VAL A 71 12.75 -0.46 1.76
CA VAL A 71 13.16 -1.40 0.73
C VAL A 71 13.85 -0.73 -0.46
N PHE A 72 13.57 0.54 -0.69
CA PHE A 72 14.20 1.34 -1.73
C PHE A 72 15.04 2.45 -1.11
N LEU A 73 16.01 2.93 -1.87
CA LEU A 73 16.82 4.08 -1.45
C LEU A 73 15.96 5.34 -1.34
N ASP A 74 15.02 5.53 -2.27
CA ASP A 74 14.14 6.67 -2.33
C ASP A 74 12.78 6.24 -2.86
N GLY A 75 11.74 7.02 -2.56
CA GLY A 75 10.40 6.78 -3.08
C GLY A 75 9.60 5.73 -2.31
N ASN A 76 9.97 5.39 -1.09
CA ASN A 76 9.24 4.39 -0.28
C ASN A 76 7.80 4.84 0.02
N LYS A 77 7.57 6.12 0.32
CA LYS A 77 6.22 6.64 0.57
C LYS A 77 5.35 6.53 -0.68
N ARG A 78 5.90 6.91 -1.83
CA ARG A 78 5.17 6.81 -3.10
C ARG A 78 4.88 5.37 -3.48
N ALA A 79 5.85 4.49 -3.34
CA ALA A 79 5.67 3.07 -3.60
C ALA A 79 4.64 2.45 -2.64
N GLY A 80 4.69 2.83 -1.36
CA GLY A 80 3.71 2.38 -0.37
C GLY A 80 2.30 2.82 -0.71
N ALA A 81 2.12 4.10 -1.07
CA ALA A 81 0.82 4.62 -1.49
C ALA A 81 0.31 3.92 -2.76
N ALA A 82 1.18 3.75 -3.76
CA ALA A 82 0.81 3.08 -5.01
C ALA A 82 0.40 1.62 -4.76
N ALA A 83 1.16 0.90 -3.95
CA ALA A 83 0.85 -0.49 -3.62
C ALA A 83 -0.49 -0.60 -2.87
N MET A 84 -0.73 0.28 -1.91
CA MET A 84 -1.98 0.33 -1.16
C MET A 84 -3.18 0.56 -2.07
N LEU A 85 -3.11 1.58 -2.92
CA LEU A 85 -4.21 1.92 -3.83
C LEU A 85 -4.41 0.83 -4.88
N THR A 86 -3.34 0.24 -5.40
CA THR A 86 -3.44 -0.85 -6.37
C THR A 86 -4.06 -2.11 -5.75
N PHE A 87 -3.70 -2.41 -4.50
CA PHE A 87 -4.31 -3.54 -3.79
C PHE A 87 -5.82 -3.34 -3.63
N LEU A 88 -6.25 -2.15 -3.25
CA LEU A 88 -7.67 -1.83 -3.12
C LEU A 88 -8.38 -2.01 -4.45
N GLU A 89 -7.84 -1.44 -5.52
CA GLU A 89 -8.43 -1.53 -6.86
C GLU A 89 -8.50 -2.98 -7.34
N ALA A 90 -7.43 -3.75 -7.17
CA ALA A 90 -7.39 -5.16 -7.57
C ALA A 90 -8.43 -6.01 -6.84
N ASN A 91 -8.86 -5.58 -5.66
CA ASN A 91 -9.85 -6.28 -4.85
C ASN A 91 -11.22 -5.60 -4.85
N ALA A 92 -11.47 -4.77 -5.85
CA ALA A 92 -12.76 -4.13 -6.12
C ALA A 92 -13.28 -3.24 -4.97
N VAL A 93 -12.35 -2.63 -4.23
CA VAL A 93 -12.69 -1.63 -3.22
C VAL A 93 -12.32 -0.25 -3.74
N SER A 94 -13.32 0.61 -3.86
CA SER A 94 -13.13 1.97 -4.33
C SER A 94 -12.98 2.91 -3.15
N ILE A 95 -11.85 3.59 -3.10
CA ILE A 95 -11.53 4.57 -2.06
C ILE A 95 -11.23 5.90 -2.74
N ARG A 96 -11.74 6.98 -2.18
CA ARG A 96 -11.46 8.32 -2.69
C ARG A 96 -10.89 9.17 -1.57
N ILE A 97 -9.58 9.39 -1.61
CA ILE A 97 -8.87 10.25 -0.66
C ILE A 97 -8.30 11.44 -1.44
N PRO A 98 -8.51 12.68 -0.96
CA PRO A 98 -7.87 13.83 -1.59
C PRO A 98 -6.35 13.66 -1.62
N PRO A 99 -5.67 14.06 -2.72
CA PRO A 99 -4.22 13.88 -2.84
C PRO A 99 -3.41 14.46 -1.69
N GLU A 100 -3.79 15.63 -1.17
CA GLU A 100 -3.10 16.26 -0.05
C GLU A 100 -3.24 15.45 1.23
N GLU A 101 -4.41 14.88 1.46
CA GLU A 101 -4.66 14.02 2.63
C GLU A 101 -3.87 12.72 2.53
N LEU A 102 -3.81 12.13 1.35
CA LEU A 102 -3.01 10.93 1.11
C LEU A 102 -1.52 11.22 1.37
N ALA A 103 -1.02 12.34 0.83
CA ALA A 103 0.38 12.72 1.03
C ALA A 103 0.69 12.92 2.51
N THR A 104 -0.16 13.64 3.24
CA THR A 104 0.00 13.86 4.68
C THR A 104 0.01 12.53 5.44
N MET A 105 -0.89 11.62 5.09
CA MET A 105 -0.96 10.30 5.71
C MET A 105 0.32 9.51 5.51
N MET A 106 0.90 9.56 4.32
CA MET A 106 2.14 8.83 4.02
C MET A 106 3.36 9.45 4.72
N ILE A 107 3.41 10.76 4.83
CA ILE A 107 4.46 11.45 5.60
C ILE A 107 4.35 11.09 7.08
N ASP A 108 3.14 11.11 7.62
CA ASP A 108 2.88 10.71 9.02
C ASP A 108 3.29 9.25 9.25
N LEU A 109 2.95 8.37 8.33
CA LEU A 109 3.35 6.96 8.40
C LEU A 109 4.87 6.82 8.50
N GLN A 110 5.62 7.50 7.65
CA GLN A 110 7.07 7.42 7.67
C GLN A 110 7.64 7.94 9.00
N THR A 111 7.15 9.08 9.46
CA THR A 111 7.60 9.68 10.71
C THR A 111 7.37 8.74 11.90
N ARG A 112 6.19 8.15 11.97
CA ARG A 112 5.83 7.23 13.05
C ARG A 112 6.61 5.92 12.95
N ALA A 113 6.83 5.42 11.75
CA ALA A 113 7.65 4.21 11.54
C ALA A 113 9.10 4.43 11.98
N GLU A 114 9.67 5.58 11.63
CA GLU A 114 11.02 5.96 12.06
C GLU A 114 11.12 6.15 13.57
N ALA A 115 10.04 6.55 14.22
CA ALA A 115 9.96 6.65 15.68
C ALA A 115 9.80 5.29 16.38
N GLY A 116 9.72 4.19 15.60
CA GLY A 116 9.62 2.84 16.17
C GLY A 116 8.21 2.40 16.55
N GLU A 117 7.19 3.09 16.06
CA GLU A 117 5.81 2.73 16.35
C GLU A 117 5.47 1.37 15.75
N ALA A 118 4.67 0.57 16.44
CA ALA A 118 4.34 -0.78 16.03
C ALA A 118 3.55 -0.81 14.71
N ALA A 119 3.90 -1.73 13.82
CA ALA A 119 3.23 -1.89 12.53
C ALA A 119 1.73 -2.08 12.69
N SER A 120 1.30 -2.87 13.68
CA SER A 120 -0.12 -3.14 13.93
C SER A 120 -0.92 -1.87 14.20
N ARG A 121 -0.34 -0.91 14.93
CA ARG A 121 -0.98 0.36 15.22
C ARG A 121 -1.08 1.23 13.97
N LEU A 122 0.00 1.30 13.21
CA LEU A 122 0.04 2.05 11.95
C LEU A 122 -0.98 1.50 10.95
N ILE A 123 -1.07 0.18 10.84
CA ILE A 123 -2.03 -0.48 9.96
C ILE A 123 -3.46 -0.19 10.39
N ALA A 124 -3.76 -0.27 11.68
CA ALA A 124 -5.09 0.01 12.20
C ALA A 124 -5.53 1.44 11.89
N ASP A 125 -4.63 2.41 12.08
CA ASP A 125 -4.96 3.83 11.85
C ASP A 125 -5.19 4.11 10.36
N ILE A 126 -4.35 3.58 9.48
CA ILE A 126 -4.51 3.76 8.04
C ILE A 126 -5.78 3.05 7.55
N ALA A 127 -6.03 1.83 8.01
CA ALA A 127 -7.23 1.09 7.63
C ALA A 127 -8.50 1.86 8.01
N SER A 128 -8.52 2.51 9.18
CA SER A 128 -9.65 3.34 9.60
C SER A 128 -9.89 4.50 8.64
N VAL A 129 -8.83 5.16 8.19
CA VAL A 129 -8.95 6.24 7.20
C VAL A 129 -9.50 5.70 5.88
N LEU A 130 -9.01 4.55 5.42
CA LEU A 130 -9.49 3.93 4.19
C LEU A 130 -10.98 3.60 4.27
N VAL A 131 -11.43 3.05 5.38
CA VAL A 131 -12.86 2.74 5.60
C VAL A 131 -13.70 4.01 5.52
N MET A 132 -13.24 5.11 6.13
CA MET A 132 -13.96 6.39 6.11
C MET A 132 -14.11 6.96 4.70
N HIS A 133 -13.18 6.67 3.80
CA HIS A 133 -13.19 7.19 2.43
C HIS A 133 -13.72 6.18 1.40
N ARG A 134 -14.24 5.06 1.87
CA ARG A 134 -14.76 4.03 0.98
C ARG A 134 -16.00 4.52 0.25
N GLN A 135 -16.00 4.33 -1.07
CA GLN A 135 -17.15 4.67 -1.91
C GLN A 135 -18.10 3.48 -1.99
N VAL A 136 -19.37 3.76 -1.76
CA VAL A 136 -20.41 2.74 -1.97
C VAL A 136 -20.65 2.61 -3.46
N ARG A 137 -20.45 1.42 -3.99
CA ARG A 137 -20.73 1.14 -5.40
C ARG A 137 -22.24 1.21 -5.61
N LYS A 138 -22.72 2.19 -6.41
CA LYS A 138 -24.11 2.23 -6.82
C LYS A 138 -24.41 0.97 -7.64
N ARG A 139 -25.34 0.17 -7.17
CA ARG A 139 -25.87 -0.92 -7.98
C ARG A 139 -26.60 -0.32 -9.18
N PRO A 140 -26.42 -0.87 -10.40
CA PRO A 140 -27.23 -0.47 -11.54
C PRO A 140 -28.71 -0.62 -11.15
N ASP A 141 -29.53 0.38 -11.50
CA ASP A 141 -30.95 0.30 -11.26
C ASP A 141 -31.53 -0.82 -12.13
N ARG A 142 -31.90 -1.92 -11.51
CA ARG A 142 -32.48 -3.07 -12.19
C ARG A 142 -33.87 -2.80 -12.78
N ARG A 143 -34.48 -1.66 -12.46
CA ARG A 143 -35.80 -1.24 -12.99
C ARG A 143 -35.70 -0.58 -14.34
N ARG A 144 -34.51 -0.19 -14.77
CA ARG A 144 -34.31 0.31 -16.12
C ARG A 144 -34.02 -0.88 -17.04
N VAL A 145 -35.04 -1.22 -17.77
CA VAL A 145 -34.93 -2.19 -18.83
C VAL A 145 -34.64 -1.45 -20.12
#